data_922b853b51aa8530e63ae7ad179e6d0a
#
_entry.id   922b853b51aa8530e63ae7ad179e6d0a
#
_cell.length_a   1.000
_cell.length_b   1.000
_cell.length_c   1.000
_cell.angle_alpha   90.00
_cell.angle_beta   90.00
_cell.angle_gamma   90.00
#
_symmetry.space_group_name_H-M   'P 1'
#
loop_
_entity.id
_entity.type
_entity.pdbx_description
1 polymer ?
#
loop_
_entity_poly.entity_id
_entity_poly.type
_entity_poly.pdbx_seq_one_letter_code
_entity_poly.pdbx_strand_id
1 'polypeptide(L)'
;GNCKNCLRDIAVIETFFAAGARVYEISNIRADGIDLDTGIIRIMGKGGKERYIQVAVPDILDILRKYYKENENAIRQSGFFFVNGRGGRFTEQSIRLMLKKYTKRAGIERNITPHMFRHSFATYLIEDGVDVSCVQQILGHSSIKTTQIYIHIAAKKQAEILRERHPRNKMNISC
;
A
#
# COMPACT_ATOMS: atom_id res chain seq x y z
N GLY A 1 -2.63 -17.92 18.99
CA GLY A 1 -2.40 -16.75 19.86
C GLY A 1 -2.84 -15.49 19.16
N ASN A 2 -3.76 -14.74 19.76
CA ASN A 2 -4.25 -13.46 19.26
C ASN A 2 -3.07 -12.48 19.07
N CYS A 3 -2.68 -12.24 17.85
CA CYS A 3 -1.63 -11.28 17.53
C CYS A 3 -2.27 -9.88 17.51
N LYS A 4 -2.12 -9.14 18.59
CA LYS A 4 -2.68 -7.80 18.81
C LYS A 4 -2.46 -6.79 17.66
N ASN A 5 -1.54 -7.07 16.74
CA ASN A 5 -1.19 -6.20 15.61
C ASN A 5 -1.25 -6.92 14.25
N CYS A 6 -1.82 -8.14 14.19
CA CYS A 6 -1.83 -8.90 12.94
C CYS A 6 -2.60 -8.21 11.84
N LEU A 7 -3.76 -7.64 12.16
CA LEU A 7 -4.57 -6.94 11.16
C LEU A 7 -3.86 -5.71 10.59
N ARG A 8 -3.16 -4.92 11.43
CA ARG A 8 -2.30 -3.84 10.97
C ARG A 8 -1.20 -4.34 10.04
N ASP A 9 -0.51 -5.39 10.47
CA ASP A 9 0.64 -5.93 9.74
C ASP A 9 0.19 -6.46 8.36
N ILE A 10 -0.95 -7.15 8.30
CA ILE A 10 -1.58 -7.57 7.04
C ILE A 10 -1.96 -6.36 6.20
N ALA A 11 -2.63 -5.36 6.78
CA ALA A 11 -3.05 -4.14 6.07
C ALA A 11 -1.85 -3.39 5.46
N VAL A 12 -0.72 -3.32 6.16
CA VAL A 12 0.54 -2.74 5.65
C VAL A 12 1.09 -3.55 4.48
N ILE A 13 1.15 -4.88 4.60
CA ILE A 13 1.67 -5.76 3.55
C ILE A 13 0.77 -5.68 2.30
N GLU A 14 -0.54 -5.73 2.46
CA GLU A 14 -1.49 -5.61 1.36
C GLU A 14 -1.41 -4.23 0.68
N THR A 15 -1.11 -3.17 1.43
CA THR A 15 -0.89 -1.84 0.84
C THR A 15 0.38 -1.79 0.00
N PHE A 16 1.46 -2.48 0.39
CA PHE A 16 2.63 -2.64 -0.48
C PHE A 16 2.26 -3.30 -1.80
N PHE A 17 1.47 -4.37 -1.76
CA PHE A 17 1.01 -5.07 -2.96
C PHE A 17 0.02 -4.25 -3.79
N ALA A 18 -0.87 -3.50 -3.15
CA ALA A 18 -1.87 -2.69 -3.85
C ALA A 18 -1.25 -1.55 -4.67
N ALA A 19 -0.16 -0.98 -4.17
CA ALA A 19 0.34 0.31 -4.63
C ALA A 19 1.75 0.27 -5.21
N GLY A 20 2.52 -0.78 -4.93
CA GLY A 20 3.96 -0.76 -5.17
C GLY A 20 4.65 0.41 -4.46
N ALA A 21 4.10 0.88 -3.34
CA ALA A 21 4.55 2.07 -2.65
C ALA A 21 5.89 1.87 -1.96
N ARG A 22 6.60 2.98 -1.70
CA ARG A 22 7.81 2.98 -0.88
C ARG A 22 7.45 2.91 0.60
N VAL A 23 8.36 2.39 1.43
CA VAL A 23 8.13 2.31 2.89
C VAL A 23 7.88 3.68 3.51
N TYR A 24 8.58 4.72 3.04
CA TYR A 24 8.35 6.10 3.44
C TYR A 24 6.91 6.54 3.15
N GLU A 25 6.41 6.25 1.96
CA GLU A 25 5.06 6.61 1.53
C GLU A 25 4.01 5.94 2.41
N ILE A 26 4.13 4.63 2.67
CA ILE A 26 3.19 3.89 3.54
C ILE A 26 3.23 4.41 4.97
N SER A 27 4.41 4.61 5.54
CA SER A 27 4.58 5.14 6.89
C SER A 27 3.97 6.53 7.08
N ASN A 28 3.83 7.30 6.00
CA ASN A 28 3.34 8.67 6.03
C ASN A 28 1.92 8.83 5.45
N ILE A 29 1.18 7.74 5.21
CA ILE A 29 -0.23 7.86 4.82
C ILE A 29 -0.99 8.55 5.95
N ARG A 30 -1.62 9.68 5.60
CA ARG A 30 -2.43 10.46 6.54
C ARG A 30 -3.83 9.88 6.66
N ALA A 31 -4.43 10.04 7.82
CA ALA A 31 -5.80 9.61 8.06
C ALA A 31 -6.82 10.28 7.09
N ASP A 32 -6.57 11.56 6.77
CA ASP A 32 -7.35 12.36 5.82
C ASP A 32 -6.94 12.13 4.35
N GLY A 33 -5.89 11.36 4.12
CA GLY A 33 -5.37 11.05 2.80
C GLY A 33 -5.89 9.74 2.21
N ILE A 34 -6.76 9.02 2.91
CA ILE A 34 -7.33 7.76 2.43
C ILE A 34 -8.85 7.83 2.41
N ASP A 35 -9.41 7.50 1.25
CA ASP A 35 -10.84 7.32 1.07
C ASP A 35 -11.13 5.82 0.95
N LEU A 36 -11.69 5.24 1.99
CA LEU A 36 -11.99 3.81 2.07
C LEU A 36 -13.24 3.41 1.26
N ASP A 37 -14.04 4.35 0.80
CA ASP A 37 -15.20 4.08 -0.06
C ASP A 37 -14.77 3.94 -1.52
N THR A 38 -13.94 4.87 -1.99
CA THR A 38 -13.40 4.85 -3.35
C THR A 38 -12.11 4.07 -3.51
N GLY A 39 -11.38 3.80 -2.42
CA GLY A 39 -10.07 3.16 -2.44
C GLY A 39 -8.93 4.09 -2.88
N ILE A 40 -9.16 5.40 -2.93
CA ILE A 40 -8.15 6.38 -3.31
C ILE A 40 -7.28 6.72 -2.11
N ILE A 41 -5.95 6.64 -2.28
CA ILE A 41 -4.98 7.01 -1.27
C ILE A 41 -4.06 8.10 -1.83
N ARG A 42 -4.01 9.23 -1.14
CA ARG A 42 -3.04 10.30 -1.39
C ARG A 42 -1.72 9.96 -0.70
N ILE A 43 -0.67 9.83 -1.48
CA ILE A 43 0.67 9.51 -1.00
C ILE A 43 1.56 10.74 -1.15
N MET A 44 2.25 11.07 -0.06
CA MET A 44 3.27 12.11 -0.03
C MET A 44 4.65 11.49 -0.20
N GLY A 45 5.28 11.75 -1.33
CA GLY A 45 6.66 11.37 -1.58
C GLY A 45 7.67 12.34 -0.97
N LYS A 46 8.95 11.99 -1.07
CA LYS A 46 10.04 12.89 -0.65
C LYS A 46 10.03 14.19 -1.45
N GLY A 47 10.27 15.31 -0.76
CA GLY A 47 10.25 16.63 -1.38
C GLY A 47 8.86 17.21 -1.64
N GLY A 48 7.83 16.71 -0.94
CA GLY A 48 6.46 17.24 -1.03
C GLY A 48 5.72 16.88 -2.32
N LYS A 49 6.22 15.93 -3.10
CA LYS A 49 5.54 15.45 -4.31
C LYS A 49 4.38 14.54 -3.93
N GLU A 50 3.18 14.93 -4.31
CA GLU A 50 1.97 14.13 -4.12
C GLU A 50 1.76 13.18 -5.31
N ARG A 51 1.26 11.98 -5.03
CA ARG A 51 0.66 11.10 -6.01
C ARG A 51 -0.55 10.40 -5.41
N TYR A 52 -1.43 9.98 -6.27
CA TYR A 52 -2.62 9.22 -5.88
C TYR A 52 -2.47 7.79 -6.36
N ILE A 53 -2.88 6.85 -5.53
CA ILE A 53 -3.01 5.45 -5.88
C ILE A 53 -4.44 4.99 -5.68
N GLN A 54 -4.83 3.99 -6.46
CA GLN A 54 -6.14 3.36 -6.37
C GLN A 54 -5.97 1.94 -5.83
N VAL A 55 -6.56 1.65 -4.69
CA VAL A 55 -6.74 0.27 -4.23
C VAL A 55 -7.98 -0.29 -4.93
N ALA A 56 -7.74 -1.05 -5.99
CA ALA A 56 -8.81 -1.57 -6.85
C ALA A 56 -9.25 -3.01 -6.49
N VAL A 57 -8.51 -3.68 -5.60
CA VAL A 57 -8.82 -5.05 -5.16
C VAL A 57 -9.74 -5.00 -3.95
N PRO A 58 -10.99 -5.51 -4.05
CA PRO A 58 -11.99 -5.42 -2.97
C PRO A 58 -11.50 -6.04 -1.65
N ASP A 59 -10.84 -7.19 -1.69
CA ASP A 59 -10.35 -7.88 -0.50
C ASP A 59 -9.34 -7.02 0.29
N ILE A 60 -8.47 -6.30 -0.42
CA ILE A 60 -7.50 -5.40 0.21
C ILE A 60 -8.23 -4.23 0.87
N LEU A 61 -9.22 -3.67 0.19
CA LEU A 61 -10.01 -2.56 0.72
C LEU A 61 -10.78 -2.98 1.97
N ASP A 62 -11.33 -4.19 2.01
CA ASP A 62 -12.00 -4.72 3.18
C ASP A 62 -11.07 -4.92 4.38
N ILE A 63 -9.83 -5.35 4.12
CA ILE A 63 -8.79 -5.43 5.17
C ILE A 63 -8.49 -4.03 5.72
N LEU A 64 -8.36 -3.02 4.85
CA LEU A 64 -8.11 -1.64 5.29
C LEU A 64 -9.28 -1.06 6.09
N ARG A 65 -10.53 -1.35 5.69
CA ARG A 65 -11.73 -0.95 6.43
C ARG A 65 -11.80 -1.59 7.82
N LYS A 66 -11.53 -2.90 7.91
CA LYS A 66 -11.47 -3.61 9.20
C LYS A 66 -10.40 -3.02 10.10
N TYR A 67 -9.21 -2.79 9.55
CA TYR A 67 -8.11 -2.19 10.28
C TYR A 67 -8.48 -0.79 10.80
N TYR A 68 -9.06 0.06 9.95
CA TYR A 68 -9.51 1.39 10.34
C TYR A 68 -10.51 1.33 11.50
N LYS A 69 -11.55 0.48 11.38
CA LYS A 69 -12.59 0.32 12.40
C LYS A 69 -12.01 -0.06 13.77
N GLU A 70 -11.04 -0.96 13.82
CA GLU A 70 -10.39 -1.38 15.06
C GLU A 70 -9.47 -0.33 15.67
N ASN A 71 -8.95 0.60 14.87
CA ASN A 71 -7.94 1.56 15.30
C ASN A 71 -8.38 3.02 15.13
N GLU A 72 -9.66 3.28 14.88
CA GLU A 72 -10.19 4.60 14.52
C GLU A 72 -9.76 5.71 15.46
N ASN A 73 -9.86 5.50 16.78
CA ASN A 73 -9.49 6.50 17.78
C ASN A 73 -7.99 6.87 17.69
N ALA A 74 -7.11 5.88 17.60
CA ALA A 74 -5.68 6.10 17.49
C ALA A 74 -5.30 6.78 16.16
N ILE A 75 -5.95 6.39 15.07
CA ILE A 75 -5.77 6.98 13.74
C ILE A 75 -6.18 8.46 13.76
N ARG A 76 -7.34 8.77 14.32
CA ARG A 76 -7.82 10.16 14.43
C ARG A 76 -6.92 11.02 15.32
N GLN A 77 -6.45 10.47 16.44
CA GLN A 77 -5.57 11.20 17.37
C GLN A 77 -4.18 11.44 16.78
N SER A 78 -3.59 10.44 16.15
CA SER A 78 -2.26 10.57 15.54
C SER A 78 -2.25 11.33 14.22
N GLY A 79 -3.37 11.30 13.49
CA GLY A 79 -3.48 11.82 12.14
C GLY A 79 -2.78 10.95 11.08
N PHE A 80 -2.26 9.77 11.43
CA PHE A 80 -1.66 8.81 10.52
C PHE A 80 -2.55 7.57 10.37
N PHE A 81 -2.64 7.02 9.15
CA PHE A 81 -3.47 5.85 8.92
C PHE A 81 -2.89 4.60 9.59
N PHE A 82 -1.59 4.34 9.44
CA PHE A 82 -0.95 3.22 10.12
C PHE A 82 -0.36 3.65 11.46
N VAL A 83 -0.85 3.02 12.55
CA VAL A 83 -0.46 3.33 13.92
C VAL A 83 0.25 2.15 14.58
N ASN A 84 1.17 2.47 15.49
CA ASN A 84 1.85 1.48 16.34
C ASN A 84 0.98 1.10 17.55
N GLY A 85 1.43 0.14 18.35
CA GLY A 85 0.70 -0.34 19.53
C GLY A 85 0.52 0.71 20.66
N ARG A 86 1.15 1.87 20.54
CA ARG A 86 1.00 3.01 21.46
C ARG A 86 0.13 4.14 20.90
N GLY A 87 -0.46 3.91 19.71
CA GLY A 87 -1.32 4.90 19.04
C GLY A 87 -0.59 5.97 18.24
N GLY A 88 0.74 5.96 18.18
CA GLY A 88 1.53 6.87 17.34
C GLY A 88 1.79 6.29 15.93
N ARG A 89 2.42 7.08 15.06
CA ARG A 89 2.76 6.68 13.69
C ARG A 89 3.53 5.36 13.65
N PHE A 90 3.14 4.47 12.75
CA PHE A 90 3.90 3.26 12.44
C PHE A 90 5.07 3.60 11.52
N THR A 91 6.28 3.71 12.09
CA THR A 91 7.46 4.25 11.41
C THR A 91 8.03 3.28 10.38
N GLU A 92 8.84 3.80 9.45
CA GLU A 92 9.57 2.99 8.47
C GLU A 92 10.39 1.88 9.12
N GLN A 93 11.08 2.20 10.22
CA GLN A 93 11.87 1.22 10.96
C GLN A 93 10.99 0.12 11.55
N SER A 94 9.82 0.48 12.12
CA SER A 94 8.86 -0.48 12.65
C SER A 94 8.32 -1.40 11.55
N ILE A 95 8.07 -0.87 10.36
CA ILE A 95 7.64 -1.65 9.20
C ILE A 95 8.73 -2.64 8.79
N ARG A 96 10.00 -2.20 8.70
CA ARG A 96 11.12 -3.09 8.37
C ARG A 96 11.32 -4.20 9.40
N LEU A 97 11.19 -3.88 10.70
CA LEU A 97 11.26 -4.87 11.78
C LEU A 97 10.11 -5.87 11.71
N MET A 98 8.91 -5.38 11.41
CA MET A 98 7.73 -6.24 11.20
C MET A 98 7.98 -7.23 10.05
N LEU A 99 8.43 -6.78 8.88
CA LEU A 99 8.75 -7.64 7.75
C LEU A 99 9.82 -8.68 8.11
N LYS A 100 10.90 -8.27 8.78
CA LYS A 100 11.94 -9.19 9.24
C LYS A 100 11.40 -10.28 10.19
N LYS A 101 10.50 -9.90 11.09
CA LYS A 101 9.83 -10.86 12.00
C LYS A 101 9.02 -11.91 11.23
N TYR A 102 8.21 -11.49 10.26
CA TYR A 102 7.39 -12.41 9.47
C TYR A 102 8.24 -13.28 8.55
N THR A 103 9.26 -12.72 7.90
CA THR A 103 10.24 -13.45 7.10
C THR A 103 10.88 -14.60 7.92
N LYS A 104 11.35 -14.29 9.13
CA LYS A 104 11.94 -15.29 10.02
C LYS A 104 10.93 -16.37 10.42
N ARG A 105 9.69 -15.99 10.75
CA ARG A 105 8.63 -16.94 11.12
C ARG A 105 8.23 -17.86 9.97
N ALA A 106 8.26 -17.35 8.74
CA ALA A 106 7.96 -18.11 7.54
C ALA A 106 9.11 -19.04 7.09
N GLY A 107 10.24 -19.04 7.80
CA GLY A 107 11.41 -19.84 7.43
C GLY A 107 12.10 -19.38 6.14
N ILE A 108 11.85 -18.11 5.74
CA ILE A 108 12.45 -17.55 4.54
C ILE A 108 13.85 -17.04 4.89
N GLU A 109 14.88 -17.65 4.32
CA GLU A 109 16.28 -17.27 4.58
C GLU A 109 16.65 -15.92 3.97
N ARG A 110 15.98 -15.56 2.85
CA ARG A 110 16.20 -14.29 2.16
C ARG A 110 15.64 -13.12 2.96
N ASN A 111 16.41 -12.04 3.09
CA ASN A 111 15.93 -10.82 3.73
C ASN A 111 14.90 -10.11 2.84
N ILE A 112 13.62 -10.14 3.23
CA ILE A 112 12.53 -9.46 2.51
C ILE A 112 12.49 -7.99 2.93
N THR A 113 12.59 -7.10 1.95
CA THR A 113 12.61 -5.65 2.14
C THR A 113 11.40 -4.98 1.47
N PRO A 114 10.99 -3.79 1.92
CA PRO A 114 9.94 -3.02 1.24
C PRO A 114 10.20 -2.79 -0.26
N HIS A 115 11.46 -2.60 -0.62
CA HIS A 115 11.85 -2.38 -2.02
C HIS A 115 11.57 -3.61 -2.91
N MET A 116 11.67 -4.80 -2.35
CA MET A 116 11.36 -6.05 -3.07
C MET A 116 9.87 -6.16 -3.42
N PHE A 117 8.96 -5.70 -2.55
CA PHE A 117 7.53 -5.65 -2.86
C PHE A 117 7.27 -4.75 -4.07
N ARG A 118 7.89 -3.57 -4.09
CA ARG A 118 7.77 -2.62 -5.20
C ARG A 118 8.35 -3.20 -6.50
N HIS A 119 9.50 -3.84 -6.43
CA HIS A 119 10.12 -4.51 -7.58
C HIS A 119 9.24 -5.65 -8.10
N SER A 120 8.73 -6.50 -7.21
CA SER A 120 7.84 -7.60 -7.57
C SER A 120 6.54 -7.09 -8.19
N PHE A 121 5.93 -6.06 -7.62
CA PHE A 121 4.75 -5.41 -8.18
C PHE A 121 4.98 -4.96 -9.63
N ALA A 122 6.08 -4.24 -9.88
CA ALA A 122 6.44 -3.79 -11.22
C ALA A 122 6.68 -4.97 -12.17
N THR A 123 7.45 -5.95 -11.74
CA THR A 123 7.81 -7.13 -12.55
C THR A 123 6.57 -7.92 -12.95
N TYR A 124 5.67 -8.22 -12.01
CA TYR A 124 4.44 -8.95 -12.31
C TYR A 124 3.53 -8.23 -13.29
N LEU A 125 3.38 -6.90 -13.17
CA LEU A 125 2.58 -6.13 -14.11
C LEU A 125 3.18 -6.14 -15.51
N ILE A 126 4.51 -6.02 -15.62
CA ILE A 126 5.21 -6.07 -16.92
C ILE A 126 5.11 -7.46 -17.54
N GLU A 127 5.36 -8.51 -16.77
CA GLU A 127 5.23 -9.90 -17.23
C GLU A 127 3.80 -10.24 -17.67
N ASP A 128 2.81 -9.58 -17.08
CA ASP A 128 1.39 -9.73 -17.46
C ASP A 128 0.99 -8.80 -18.65
N GLY A 129 1.97 -8.17 -19.29
CA GLY A 129 1.80 -7.40 -20.53
C GLY A 129 1.39 -5.95 -20.34
N VAL A 130 1.52 -5.40 -19.11
CA VAL A 130 1.29 -3.97 -18.89
C VAL A 130 2.51 -3.19 -19.41
N ASP A 131 2.26 -2.14 -20.18
CA ASP A 131 3.32 -1.29 -20.72
C ASP A 131 4.20 -0.68 -19.63
N VAL A 132 5.52 -0.68 -19.83
CA VAL A 132 6.49 -0.18 -18.87
C VAL A 132 6.23 1.27 -18.48
N SER A 133 5.80 2.11 -19.42
CA SER A 133 5.47 3.50 -19.15
C SER A 133 4.27 3.65 -18.20
N CYS A 134 3.26 2.80 -18.35
CA CYS A 134 2.13 2.75 -17.43
C CYS A 134 2.57 2.32 -16.03
N VAL A 135 3.41 1.30 -15.91
CA VAL A 135 3.96 0.84 -14.62
C VAL A 135 4.77 1.95 -13.94
N GLN A 136 5.60 2.67 -14.70
CA GLN A 136 6.37 3.80 -14.19
C GLN A 136 5.46 4.93 -13.68
N GLN A 137 4.36 5.23 -14.37
CA GLN A 137 3.36 6.20 -13.93
C GLN A 137 2.68 5.78 -12.63
N ILE A 138 2.26 4.51 -12.53
CA ILE A 138 1.67 3.95 -11.30
C ILE A 138 2.64 4.09 -10.13
N LEU A 139 3.91 3.82 -10.35
CA LEU A 139 4.96 3.90 -9.33
C LEU A 139 5.38 5.35 -8.99
N GLY A 140 4.92 6.34 -9.73
CA GLY A 140 5.23 7.76 -9.48
C GLY A 140 6.65 8.16 -9.86
N HIS A 141 7.22 7.58 -10.92
CA HIS A 141 8.53 7.98 -11.46
C HIS A 141 8.48 9.22 -12.34
N SER A 142 7.29 9.68 -12.75
CA SER A 142 7.13 10.91 -13.54
C SER A 142 6.55 12.04 -12.69
N SER A 143 7.10 13.24 -12.85
CA SER A 143 6.51 14.48 -12.33
C SER A 143 5.30 14.84 -13.18
N ILE A 144 4.15 14.28 -12.87
CA ILE A 144 2.92 14.73 -13.52
C ILE A 144 2.44 15.97 -12.77
N LYS A 145 2.52 17.13 -13.40
CA LYS A 145 1.71 18.29 -13.05
C LYS A 145 0.26 17.95 -13.44
N THR A 146 -0.45 17.28 -12.55
CA THR A 146 -1.80 16.79 -12.79
C THR A 146 -2.83 17.85 -12.47
N THR A 147 -3.58 18.30 -13.50
CA THR A 147 -4.91 18.87 -13.29
C THR A 147 -5.86 17.77 -12.78
N GLN A 148 -6.90 18.13 -12.01
CA GLN A 148 -7.86 17.17 -11.43
C GLN A 148 -8.43 16.17 -12.45
N ILE A 149 -8.60 16.59 -13.72
CA ILE A 149 -9.09 15.75 -14.82
C ILE A 149 -8.11 14.59 -15.11
N TYR A 150 -6.79 14.84 -15.10
CA TYR A 150 -5.79 13.81 -15.32
C TYR A 150 -5.69 12.84 -14.15
N ILE A 151 -5.87 13.32 -12.92
CA ILE A 151 -5.93 12.46 -11.72
C ILE A 151 -7.07 11.46 -11.88
N HIS A 152 -8.24 11.91 -12.34
CA HIS A 152 -9.42 11.05 -12.47
C HIS A 152 -9.27 10.01 -13.60
N ILE A 153 -8.71 10.41 -14.74
CA ILE A 153 -8.45 9.51 -15.88
C ILE A 153 -7.34 8.51 -15.52
N ALA A 154 -6.26 8.99 -14.92
CA ALA A 154 -5.16 8.12 -14.48
C ALA A 154 -5.61 7.14 -13.41
N ALA A 155 -6.40 7.58 -12.42
CA ALA A 155 -6.95 6.71 -11.38
C ALA A 155 -7.88 5.64 -11.97
N LYS A 156 -8.75 6.01 -12.93
CA LYS A 156 -9.64 5.05 -13.59
C LYS A 156 -8.85 3.99 -14.36
N LYS A 157 -7.85 4.40 -15.15
CA LYS A 157 -6.98 3.48 -15.90
C LYS A 157 -6.13 2.60 -14.99
N GLN A 158 -5.60 3.16 -13.91
CA GLN A 158 -4.89 2.41 -12.88
C GLN A 158 -5.80 1.39 -12.19
N ALA A 159 -7.05 1.78 -11.87
CA ALA A 159 -8.02 0.90 -11.26
C ALA A 159 -8.37 -0.30 -12.17
N GLU A 160 -8.55 -0.07 -13.47
CA GLU A 160 -8.80 -1.14 -14.45
C GLU A 160 -7.62 -2.12 -14.51
N ILE A 161 -6.39 -1.62 -14.66
CA ILE A 161 -5.17 -2.43 -14.69
C ILE A 161 -5.02 -3.23 -13.39
N LEU A 162 -5.18 -2.57 -12.24
CA LEU A 162 -5.00 -3.23 -10.94
C LEU A 162 -6.10 -4.24 -10.64
N ARG A 163 -7.33 -4.00 -11.10
CA ARG A 163 -8.44 -4.95 -10.92
C ARG A 163 -8.19 -6.23 -11.71
N GLU A 164 -7.70 -6.12 -12.95
CA GLU A 164 -7.51 -7.25 -13.84
C GLU A 164 -6.19 -7.98 -13.61
N ARG A 165 -5.12 -7.23 -13.32
CA ARG A 165 -3.72 -7.71 -13.40
C ARG A 165 -2.93 -7.58 -12.11
N HIS A 166 -3.60 -7.31 -10.97
CA HIS A 166 -2.89 -7.20 -9.70
C HIS A 166 -2.30 -8.57 -9.29
N PRO A 167 -1.02 -8.63 -8.85
CA PRO A 167 -0.38 -9.89 -8.45
C PRO A 167 -1.16 -10.68 -7.40
N ARG A 168 -1.89 -9.98 -6.51
CA ARG A 168 -2.74 -10.57 -5.47
C ARG A 168 -3.82 -11.50 -6.02
N ASN A 169 -4.31 -11.24 -7.24
CA ASN A 169 -5.34 -12.06 -7.88
C ASN A 169 -4.83 -13.46 -8.25
N LYS A 170 -3.50 -13.64 -8.35
CA LYS A 170 -2.84 -14.91 -8.65
C LYS A 170 -2.33 -15.64 -7.41
N MET A 171 -2.46 -15.03 -6.22
CA MET A 171 -1.96 -15.59 -4.96
C MET A 171 -3.12 -16.14 -4.13
N ASN A 172 -3.11 -17.45 -3.86
CA ASN A 172 -3.99 -18.08 -2.87
C ASN A 172 -3.43 -17.79 -1.47
N ILE A 173 -3.84 -16.69 -0.85
CA ILE A 173 -3.52 -16.39 0.54
C ILE A 173 -4.77 -16.74 1.34
N SER A 174 -4.77 -17.94 1.93
CA SER A 174 -5.75 -18.32 2.94
C SER A 174 -5.38 -17.62 4.25
N CYS A 175 -6.31 -16.87 4.82
CA CYS A 175 -6.20 -16.33 6.18
C CYS A 175 -6.48 -17.43 7.20
#